data_fcbad3c7f27e9c3d260fcd1921a6992e
#
_entry.id   fcbad3c7f27e9c3d260fcd1921a6992e
#
_cell.length_a   1.000
_cell.length_b   1.000
_cell.length_c   1.000
_cell.angle_alpha   90.00
_cell.angle_beta   90.00
_cell.angle_gamma   90.00
#
_symmetry.space_group_name_H-M   'P 1'
#
loop_
_entity.id
_entity.type
_entity.pdbx_description
1 polymer ?
#
loop_
_entity_poly.entity_id
_entity_poly.type
_entity_poly.pdbx_seq_one_letter_code
_entity_poly.pdbx_strand_id
1 'polypeptide(L)'
;MNSDKYVLQEVVTPALEREWLDLPKKIYKGNRNWVCPLDTDIRKVFDPARNEQFADGEAVRWVVRNRAGEVVGRIAAFYNREKAALEEQPTGGCGFFESIDDQQVADLMFDASRMWLASRGMEAMDGPINFGQRDAWWGLLVEGYEFQPLYENPYNPPYYKELFENYGFRNYFNQNTYIWKIYDDDVNAMVHDRAKRLFSTPGYGFRQIDMSRIEEEAENFRIIYNKAWSLFSGVKPMTQEEAMKIMETMKPIIDPEIIFFAYFNDEPIGFFIMVPDLNRIIGKFNGKFGLIQKLRMLWDLKVRKASDRIFGIIFGIAPEFHGKGVESGMMRFIL
;
A
#
# COMPACT_ATOMS: atom_id res chain seq x y z
N MET A 1 25.28 -20.40 -24.23
CA MET A 1 24.00 -21.07 -24.50
C MET A 1 23.73 -22.11 -23.42
N ASN A 2 23.00 -21.75 -22.40
CA ASN A 2 22.57 -22.65 -21.31
C ASN A 2 21.05 -22.46 -21.11
N SER A 3 20.27 -22.66 -22.17
CA SER A 3 18.82 -22.48 -22.21
C SER A 3 18.01 -23.47 -21.36
N ASP A 4 18.68 -24.40 -20.68
CA ASP A 4 18.00 -25.52 -20.01
C ASP A 4 18.06 -25.45 -18.47
N LYS A 5 18.61 -24.38 -17.88
CA LYS A 5 18.73 -24.31 -16.41
C LYS A 5 17.40 -23.89 -15.76
N TYR A 6 16.66 -22.99 -16.40
CA TYR A 6 15.40 -22.46 -15.93
C TYR A 6 14.35 -22.42 -17.02
N VAL A 7 13.09 -22.65 -16.64
CA VAL A 7 11.92 -22.61 -17.54
C VAL A 7 10.91 -21.63 -17.00
N LEU A 8 10.50 -20.68 -17.85
CA LEU A 8 9.40 -19.77 -17.58
C LEU A 8 8.08 -20.40 -17.96
N GLN A 9 7.08 -20.32 -17.09
CA GLN A 9 5.75 -20.87 -17.29
C GLN A 9 4.68 -19.86 -16.91
N GLU A 10 3.72 -19.60 -17.80
CA GLU A 10 2.59 -18.73 -17.53
C GLU A 10 1.59 -19.38 -16.56
N VAL A 11 1.04 -18.57 -15.64
CA VAL A 11 0.10 -19.02 -14.61
C VAL A 11 -1.32 -19.05 -15.18
N VAL A 12 -1.71 -20.17 -15.73
CA VAL A 12 -3.03 -20.38 -16.37
C VAL A 12 -3.92 -21.40 -15.65
N THR A 13 -3.42 -22.04 -14.59
CA THR A 13 -4.19 -23.02 -13.83
C THR A 13 -4.24 -22.69 -12.34
N PRO A 14 -5.27 -23.14 -11.60
CA PRO A 14 -5.34 -22.96 -10.15
C PRO A 14 -4.14 -23.56 -9.39
N ALA A 15 -3.56 -24.65 -9.90
CA ALA A 15 -2.37 -25.26 -9.29
C ALA A 15 -1.16 -24.35 -9.42
N LEU A 16 -0.91 -23.77 -10.62
CA LEU A 16 0.16 -22.80 -10.84
C LEU A 16 -0.05 -21.50 -10.04
N GLU A 17 -1.31 -21.03 -9.94
CA GLU A 17 -1.62 -19.89 -9.07
C GLU A 17 -1.26 -20.19 -7.62
N ARG A 18 -1.55 -21.39 -7.12
CA ARG A 18 -1.20 -21.78 -5.75
C ARG A 18 0.31 -21.76 -5.55
N GLU A 19 1.09 -22.31 -6.47
CA GLU A 19 2.54 -22.30 -6.41
C GLU A 19 3.11 -20.86 -6.50
N TRP A 20 2.51 -20.02 -7.35
CA TRP A 20 2.86 -18.62 -7.49
C TRP A 20 2.64 -17.85 -6.17
N LEU A 21 1.51 -18.09 -5.48
CA LEU A 21 1.21 -17.50 -4.17
C LEU A 21 2.10 -18.05 -3.03
N ASP A 22 2.55 -19.30 -3.14
CA ASP A 22 3.33 -19.96 -2.08
C ASP A 22 4.84 -19.69 -2.17
N LEU A 23 5.38 -19.23 -3.32
CA LEU A 23 6.81 -18.98 -3.48
C LEU A 23 7.38 -18.03 -2.40
N PRO A 24 6.75 -16.88 -2.06
CA PRO A 24 7.28 -16.00 -1.01
C PRO A 24 7.48 -16.70 0.32
N LYS A 25 6.58 -17.62 0.68
CA LYS A 25 6.68 -18.39 1.93
C LYS A 25 7.96 -19.23 2.01
N LYS A 26 8.52 -19.62 0.85
CA LYS A 26 9.80 -20.34 0.76
C LYS A 26 10.97 -19.38 0.84
N ILE A 27 10.93 -18.27 0.08
CA ILE A 27 12.00 -17.24 0.03
C ILE A 27 12.21 -16.60 1.40
N TYR A 28 11.11 -16.23 2.07
CA TYR A 28 11.18 -15.55 3.39
C TYR A 28 11.20 -16.52 4.58
N LYS A 29 11.42 -17.81 4.34
CA LYS A 29 11.47 -18.78 5.44
C LYS A 29 12.54 -18.40 6.48
N GLY A 30 12.10 -18.19 7.72
CA GLY A 30 12.97 -17.75 8.83
C GLY A 30 13.15 -16.23 8.96
N ASN A 31 12.67 -15.44 8.02
CA ASN A 31 12.65 -13.99 8.16
C ASN A 31 11.53 -13.57 9.13
N ARG A 32 11.90 -12.94 10.25
CA ARG A 32 10.97 -12.55 11.33
C ARG A 32 10.19 -11.27 11.03
N ASN A 33 10.69 -10.47 10.09
CA ASN A 33 10.08 -9.18 9.74
C ASN A 33 9.08 -9.31 8.59
N TRP A 34 9.25 -10.31 7.73
CA TRP A 34 8.31 -10.53 6.64
C TRP A 34 6.93 -10.97 7.14
N VAL A 35 5.90 -10.36 6.60
CA VAL A 35 4.50 -10.73 6.83
C VAL A 35 3.90 -11.29 5.54
N CYS A 36 3.39 -12.51 5.60
CA CYS A 36 2.74 -13.11 4.45
C CYS A 36 1.46 -12.33 4.10
N PRO A 37 1.37 -11.70 2.92
CA PRO A 37 0.15 -11.05 2.47
C PRO A 37 -1.01 -12.04 2.41
N LEU A 38 -2.23 -11.53 2.54
CA LEU A 38 -3.42 -12.38 2.39
C LEU A 38 -3.58 -12.79 0.91
N ASP A 39 -3.74 -14.08 0.67
CA ASP A 39 -3.95 -14.65 -0.67
C ASP A 39 -5.17 -14.00 -1.37
N THR A 40 -6.19 -13.61 -0.59
CA THR A 40 -7.41 -12.94 -1.08
C THR A 40 -7.14 -11.57 -1.66
N ASP A 41 -6.21 -10.81 -1.06
CA ASP A 41 -5.91 -9.45 -1.50
C ASP A 41 -5.09 -9.48 -2.79
N ILE A 42 -4.10 -10.38 -2.85
CA ILE A 42 -3.33 -10.60 -4.08
C ILE A 42 -4.25 -11.09 -5.22
N ARG A 43 -5.16 -12.04 -4.96
CA ARG A 43 -6.11 -12.50 -5.97
C ARG A 43 -7.02 -11.41 -6.47
N LYS A 44 -7.44 -10.49 -5.59
CA LYS A 44 -8.26 -9.33 -5.97
C LYS A 44 -7.59 -8.48 -7.04
N VAL A 45 -6.27 -8.31 -6.97
CA VAL A 45 -5.49 -7.55 -7.97
C VAL A 45 -5.61 -8.17 -9.37
N PHE A 46 -5.66 -9.50 -9.46
CA PHE A 46 -5.71 -10.24 -10.73
C PHE A 46 -7.11 -10.76 -11.11
N ASP A 47 -8.14 -10.26 -10.44
CA ASP A 47 -9.53 -10.60 -10.73
C ASP A 47 -10.19 -9.50 -11.57
N PRO A 48 -10.51 -9.76 -12.86
CA PRO A 48 -11.14 -8.76 -13.73
C PRO A 48 -12.49 -8.24 -13.23
N ALA A 49 -13.20 -9.04 -12.43
CA ALA A 49 -14.48 -8.62 -11.86
C ALA A 49 -14.33 -7.66 -10.66
N ARG A 50 -13.12 -7.54 -10.09
CA ARG A 50 -12.87 -6.80 -8.86
C ARG A 50 -11.85 -5.68 -9.01
N ASN A 51 -11.02 -5.71 -10.03
CA ASN A 51 -10.00 -4.71 -10.31
C ASN A 51 -10.37 -3.90 -11.55
N GLU A 52 -10.70 -2.64 -11.32
CA GLU A 52 -11.12 -1.68 -12.35
C GLU A 52 -10.05 -1.47 -13.45
N GLN A 53 -8.78 -1.77 -13.17
CA GLN A 53 -7.71 -1.64 -14.16
C GLN A 53 -7.92 -2.54 -15.39
N PHE A 54 -8.67 -3.63 -15.25
CA PHE A 54 -9.01 -4.51 -16.37
C PHE A 54 -10.07 -3.92 -17.32
N ALA A 55 -10.71 -2.81 -16.99
CA ALA A 55 -11.65 -2.16 -17.90
C ALA A 55 -10.98 -1.75 -19.23
N ASP A 56 -9.70 -1.33 -19.19
CA ASP A 56 -8.88 -1.03 -20.36
C ASP A 56 -7.42 -1.50 -20.15
N GLY A 57 -7.24 -2.65 -19.55
CA GLY A 57 -5.93 -3.19 -19.25
C GLY A 57 -5.89 -4.71 -19.23
N GLU A 58 -4.69 -5.23 -19.16
CA GLU A 58 -4.41 -6.66 -19.07
C GLU A 58 -3.32 -6.93 -18.05
N ALA A 59 -3.31 -8.13 -17.49
CA ALA A 59 -2.25 -8.64 -16.65
C ALA A 59 -1.91 -10.07 -16.99
N VAL A 60 -0.63 -10.43 -16.80
CA VAL A 60 -0.12 -11.79 -16.97
C VAL A 60 0.77 -12.13 -15.78
N ARG A 61 0.85 -13.40 -15.42
CA ARG A 61 1.68 -13.90 -14.33
C ARG A 61 2.52 -15.08 -14.79
N TRP A 62 3.76 -15.15 -14.30
CA TRP A 62 4.66 -16.27 -14.59
C TRP A 62 5.32 -16.80 -13.32
N VAL A 63 5.69 -18.07 -13.40
CA VAL A 63 6.64 -18.73 -12.49
C VAL A 63 7.87 -19.16 -13.27
N VAL A 64 9.01 -19.19 -12.59
CA VAL A 64 10.26 -19.78 -13.13
C VAL A 64 10.54 -21.04 -12.35
N ARG A 65 10.84 -22.15 -13.09
CA ARG A 65 11.21 -23.43 -12.52
C ARG A 65 12.68 -23.74 -12.78
N ASN A 66 13.33 -24.37 -11.81
CA ASN A 66 14.64 -24.96 -11.97
C ASN A 66 14.54 -26.38 -12.61
N ARG A 67 15.68 -27.02 -12.85
CA ARG A 67 15.75 -28.41 -13.40
C ARG A 67 15.08 -29.47 -12.52
N ALA A 68 14.99 -29.23 -11.22
CA ALA A 68 14.28 -30.13 -10.30
C ALA A 68 12.75 -29.92 -10.32
N GLY A 69 12.24 -28.99 -11.13
CA GLY A 69 10.82 -28.64 -11.20
C GLY A 69 10.34 -27.72 -10.09
N GLU A 70 11.24 -27.22 -9.25
CA GLU A 70 10.89 -26.31 -8.16
C GLU A 70 10.66 -24.89 -8.67
N VAL A 71 9.64 -24.20 -8.17
CA VAL A 71 9.43 -22.77 -8.43
C VAL A 71 10.47 -21.98 -7.66
N VAL A 72 11.26 -21.16 -8.39
CA VAL A 72 12.37 -20.36 -7.90
C VAL A 72 12.23 -18.86 -8.19
N GLY A 73 11.25 -18.48 -9.03
CA GLY A 73 10.91 -17.11 -9.35
C GLY A 73 9.44 -16.95 -9.69
N ARG A 74 8.89 -15.75 -9.45
CA ARG A 74 7.57 -15.33 -9.91
C ARG A 74 7.57 -13.85 -10.25
N ILE A 75 6.75 -13.46 -11.21
CA ILE A 75 6.50 -12.07 -11.57
C ILE A 75 5.09 -11.92 -12.15
N ALA A 76 4.59 -10.71 -12.17
CA ALA A 76 3.45 -10.29 -12.97
C ALA A 76 3.85 -9.10 -13.84
N ALA A 77 3.28 -9.01 -15.05
CA ALA A 77 3.31 -7.80 -15.87
C ALA A 77 1.88 -7.36 -16.18
N PHE A 78 1.69 -6.07 -16.34
CA PHE A 78 0.37 -5.48 -16.54
C PHE A 78 0.48 -4.09 -17.15
N TYR A 79 -0.60 -3.63 -17.77
CA TYR A 79 -0.76 -2.27 -18.23
C TYR A 79 -2.23 -1.86 -18.18
N ASN A 80 -2.48 -0.56 -18.19
CA ASN A 80 -3.79 0.01 -18.47
C ASN A 80 -3.60 1.03 -19.59
N ARG A 81 -4.35 0.89 -20.68
CA ARG A 81 -4.15 1.65 -21.92
C ARG A 81 -4.48 3.13 -21.73
N GLU A 82 -5.58 3.43 -21.04
CA GLU A 82 -5.97 4.81 -20.77
C GLU A 82 -4.88 5.53 -19.98
N LYS A 83 -4.33 4.90 -18.94
CA LYS A 83 -3.26 5.48 -18.13
C LYS A 83 -1.95 5.64 -18.92
N ALA A 84 -1.57 4.61 -19.68
CA ALA A 84 -0.36 4.66 -20.50
C ALA A 84 -0.43 5.77 -21.57
N ALA A 85 -1.62 6.07 -22.10
CA ALA A 85 -1.82 7.13 -23.07
C ALA A 85 -1.70 8.55 -22.49
N LEU A 86 -1.74 8.69 -21.16
CA LEU A 86 -1.54 9.99 -20.48
C LEU A 86 -0.06 10.29 -20.20
N GLU A 87 0.80 9.28 -20.31
CA GLU A 87 2.24 9.44 -20.11
C GLU A 87 2.92 9.88 -21.41
N GLU A 88 3.99 10.66 -21.30
CA GLU A 88 4.81 11.05 -22.46
C GLU A 88 5.40 9.83 -23.18
N GLN A 89 5.77 8.82 -22.40
CA GLN A 89 6.21 7.51 -22.85
C GLN A 89 5.23 6.45 -22.36
N PRO A 90 4.51 5.73 -23.25
CA PRO A 90 3.57 4.67 -22.84
C PRO A 90 4.24 3.65 -21.93
N THR A 91 3.84 3.60 -20.66
CA THR A 91 4.50 2.81 -19.62
C THR A 91 3.58 1.72 -19.08
N GLY A 92 4.10 0.50 -19.05
CA GLY A 92 3.48 -0.62 -18.34
C GLY A 92 4.19 -0.91 -17.03
N GLY A 93 3.73 -1.89 -16.28
CA GLY A 93 4.30 -2.24 -14.99
C GLY A 93 4.67 -3.71 -14.86
N CYS A 94 5.66 -3.98 -14.01
CA CYS A 94 5.88 -5.32 -13.46
C CYS A 94 5.87 -5.27 -11.93
N GLY A 95 5.46 -6.39 -11.31
CA GLY A 95 5.39 -6.45 -9.85
C GLY A 95 5.18 -7.85 -9.32
N PHE A 96 4.93 -7.95 -8.01
CA PHE A 96 4.86 -9.24 -7.32
C PHE A 96 6.09 -10.12 -7.59
N PHE A 97 7.22 -9.45 -7.87
CA PHE A 97 8.49 -10.09 -8.15
C PHE A 97 9.02 -10.79 -6.92
N GLU A 98 9.34 -12.07 -7.09
CA GLU A 98 10.05 -12.87 -6.10
C GLU A 98 11.04 -13.77 -6.82
N SER A 99 12.26 -13.84 -6.31
CA SER A 99 13.35 -14.62 -6.93
C SER A 99 14.29 -15.16 -5.86
N ILE A 100 14.88 -16.30 -6.13
CA ILE A 100 16.14 -16.66 -5.47
C ILE A 100 17.24 -15.67 -5.90
N ASP A 101 18.33 -15.61 -5.17
CA ASP A 101 19.51 -14.76 -5.49
C ASP A 101 20.26 -15.34 -6.71
N ASP A 102 19.68 -15.17 -7.89
CA ASP A 102 20.25 -15.59 -9.18
C ASP A 102 19.77 -14.63 -10.29
N GLN A 103 20.72 -13.87 -10.86
CA GLN A 103 20.44 -12.88 -11.90
C GLN A 103 19.78 -13.52 -13.14
N GLN A 104 20.11 -14.76 -13.49
CA GLN A 104 19.49 -15.43 -14.65
C GLN A 104 17.99 -15.66 -14.47
N VAL A 105 17.55 -15.92 -13.23
CA VAL A 105 16.12 -16.05 -12.90
C VAL A 105 15.42 -14.69 -13.02
N ALA A 106 16.06 -13.64 -12.52
CA ALA A 106 15.53 -12.27 -12.61
C ALA A 106 15.45 -11.80 -14.07
N ASP A 107 16.53 -11.96 -14.84
CA ASP A 107 16.58 -11.56 -16.25
C ASP A 107 15.49 -12.26 -17.08
N LEU A 108 15.28 -13.55 -16.86
CA LEU A 108 14.25 -14.32 -17.57
C LEU A 108 12.84 -13.75 -17.29
N MET A 109 12.56 -13.33 -16.05
CA MET A 109 11.29 -12.74 -15.67
C MET A 109 11.13 -11.31 -16.21
N PHE A 110 12.19 -10.50 -16.14
CA PHE A 110 12.16 -9.13 -16.66
C PHE A 110 12.07 -9.10 -18.19
N ASP A 111 12.77 -9.98 -18.89
CA ASP A 111 12.67 -10.11 -20.35
C ASP A 111 11.27 -10.51 -20.78
N ALA A 112 10.66 -11.48 -20.10
CA ALA A 112 9.28 -11.87 -20.38
C ALA A 112 8.31 -10.71 -20.20
N SER A 113 8.45 -9.97 -19.08
CA SER A 113 7.62 -8.81 -18.79
C SER A 113 7.80 -7.71 -19.84
N ARG A 114 9.05 -7.37 -20.17
CA ARG A 114 9.39 -6.37 -21.19
C ARG A 114 8.85 -6.73 -22.56
N MET A 115 9.06 -7.99 -23.01
CA MET A 115 8.57 -8.44 -24.31
C MET A 115 7.05 -8.47 -24.39
N TRP A 116 6.40 -8.89 -23.32
CA TRP A 116 4.93 -8.90 -23.24
C TRP A 116 4.35 -7.48 -23.29
N LEU A 117 4.95 -6.52 -22.57
CA LEU A 117 4.57 -5.12 -22.57
C LEU A 117 4.84 -4.46 -23.94
N ALA A 118 6.01 -4.69 -24.53
CA ALA A 118 6.37 -4.16 -25.84
C ALA A 118 5.41 -4.65 -26.93
N SER A 119 4.96 -5.90 -26.88
CA SER A 119 3.98 -6.45 -27.84
C SER A 119 2.59 -5.78 -27.74
N ARG A 120 2.36 -4.99 -26.68
CA ARG A 120 1.14 -4.24 -26.40
C ARG A 120 1.30 -2.73 -26.54
N GLY A 121 2.45 -2.31 -27.11
CA GLY A 121 2.75 -0.91 -27.38
C GLY A 121 3.31 -0.11 -26.21
N MET A 122 3.72 -0.79 -25.14
CA MET A 122 4.42 -0.10 -24.04
C MET A 122 5.90 0.07 -24.40
N GLU A 123 6.42 1.26 -24.14
CA GLU A 123 7.79 1.65 -24.44
C GLU A 123 8.69 1.65 -23.21
N ALA A 124 8.08 1.69 -22.03
CA ALA A 124 8.77 1.62 -20.75
C ALA A 124 8.09 0.65 -19.78
N MET A 125 8.84 0.23 -18.75
CA MET A 125 8.37 -0.67 -17.71
C MET A 125 8.77 -0.15 -16.33
N ASP A 126 7.80 0.18 -15.51
CA ASP A 126 7.98 0.48 -14.10
C ASP A 126 7.98 -0.79 -13.25
N GLY A 127 8.78 -0.81 -12.19
CA GLY A 127 8.80 -1.96 -11.28
C GLY A 127 9.71 -1.81 -10.06
N PRO A 128 9.41 -2.55 -8.99
CA PRO A 128 8.18 -3.33 -8.80
C PRO A 128 7.01 -2.45 -8.39
N ILE A 129 5.86 -2.65 -9.01
CA ILE A 129 4.64 -1.90 -8.71
C ILE A 129 3.41 -2.82 -8.66
N ASN A 130 2.25 -2.27 -8.30
CA ASN A 130 0.98 -2.97 -8.24
C ASN A 130 0.13 -2.67 -9.49
N PHE A 131 -0.68 -3.63 -9.92
CA PHE A 131 -1.74 -3.40 -10.90
C PHE A 131 -2.98 -2.82 -10.19
N GLY A 132 -2.85 -1.58 -9.70
CA GLY A 132 -3.86 -0.93 -8.88
C GLY A 132 -3.41 0.42 -8.35
N GLN A 133 -3.63 0.63 -7.07
CA GLN A 133 -3.31 1.87 -6.36
C GLN A 133 -1.84 1.89 -5.92
N ARG A 134 -1.29 3.10 -5.77
CA ARG A 134 0.12 3.31 -5.38
C ARG A 134 0.40 3.07 -3.90
N ASP A 135 -0.62 2.97 -3.09
CA ASP A 135 -0.53 2.73 -1.64
C ASP A 135 -0.36 1.25 -1.26
N ALA A 136 -0.44 0.35 -2.24
CA ALA A 136 -0.30 -1.09 -2.03
C ALA A 136 0.80 -1.69 -2.90
N TRP A 137 1.74 -2.43 -2.30
CA TRP A 137 2.85 -3.15 -2.97
C TRP A 137 3.58 -2.34 -4.04
N TRP A 138 3.91 -1.08 -3.72
CA TRP A 138 4.55 -0.16 -4.65
C TRP A 138 5.98 0.15 -4.21
N GLY A 139 6.93 -0.12 -5.09
CA GLY A 139 8.34 0.16 -4.89
C GLY A 139 9.13 -1.02 -4.31
N LEU A 140 10.43 -0.84 -4.25
CA LEU A 140 11.39 -1.78 -3.72
C LEU A 140 11.91 -1.27 -2.38
N LEU A 141 11.86 -2.10 -1.33
CA LEU A 141 12.48 -1.78 -0.06
C LEU A 141 14.01 -1.74 -0.24
N VAL A 142 14.65 -0.62 0.09
CA VAL A 142 16.10 -0.43 -0.02
C VAL A 142 16.77 -0.12 1.31
N GLU A 143 16.01 0.30 2.30
CA GLU A 143 16.44 0.59 3.68
C GLU A 143 15.36 0.20 4.67
N GLY A 144 15.72 -0.06 5.94
CA GLY A 144 14.75 -0.39 7.00
C GLY A 144 14.33 -1.85 7.02
N TYR A 145 15.16 -2.78 6.55
CA TYR A 145 14.89 -4.22 6.55
C TYR A 145 14.67 -4.83 7.94
N GLU A 146 15.09 -4.15 8.98
CA GLU A 146 14.90 -4.51 10.38
C GLU A 146 13.47 -4.27 10.87
N PHE A 147 12.67 -3.47 10.14
CA PHE A 147 11.29 -3.18 10.48
C PHE A 147 10.33 -4.13 9.77
N GLN A 148 9.30 -4.54 10.47
CA GLN A 148 8.18 -5.24 9.86
C GLN A 148 7.38 -4.26 8.99
N PRO A 149 7.06 -4.60 7.72
CA PRO A 149 6.28 -3.72 6.85
C PRO A 149 4.88 -3.46 7.44
N LEU A 150 4.28 -2.36 7.06
CA LEU A 150 2.86 -2.09 7.29
C LEU A 150 2.01 -2.92 6.32
N TYR A 151 0.70 -2.95 6.56
CA TYR A 151 -0.22 -3.68 5.70
C TYR A 151 -0.11 -3.23 4.23
N GLU A 152 0.04 -4.18 3.33
CA GLU A 152 0.24 -3.98 1.89
C GLU A 152 1.49 -3.18 1.48
N ASN A 153 2.36 -2.81 2.42
CA ASN A 153 3.64 -2.20 2.07
C ASN A 153 4.64 -3.26 1.54
N PRO A 154 5.53 -2.87 0.61
CA PRO A 154 6.53 -3.78 0.07
C PRO A 154 7.52 -4.24 1.15
N TYR A 155 7.96 -5.48 1.03
CA TYR A 155 9.10 -6.03 1.75
C TYR A 155 9.79 -7.05 0.86
N ASN A 156 11.12 -6.96 0.77
CA ASN A 156 11.92 -7.83 -0.08
C ASN A 156 13.29 -8.12 0.52
N PRO A 157 13.98 -9.18 0.07
CA PRO A 157 15.38 -9.40 0.41
C PRO A 157 16.28 -8.27 -0.11
N PRO A 158 17.39 -7.95 0.57
CA PRO A 158 18.30 -6.87 0.15
C PRO A 158 18.87 -7.04 -1.26
N TYR A 159 19.14 -8.28 -1.71
CA TYR A 159 19.71 -8.56 -3.02
C TYR A 159 18.80 -8.22 -4.19
N TYR A 160 17.49 -7.97 -3.98
CA TYR A 160 16.58 -7.58 -5.07
C TYR A 160 17.01 -6.26 -5.71
N LYS A 161 17.54 -5.34 -4.94
CA LYS A 161 18.07 -4.08 -5.49
C LYS A 161 19.11 -4.34 -6.59
N GLU A 162 20.07 -5.21 -6.33
CA GLU A 162 21.10 -5.57 -7.32
C GLU A 162 20.50 -6.27 -8.54
N LEU A 163 19.54 -7.19 -8.36
CA LEU A 163 18.86 -7.86 -9.47
C LEU A 163 18.15 -6.88 -10.41
N PHE A 164 17.47 -5.88 -9.87
CA PHE A 164 16.81 -4.84 -10.65
C PHE A 164 17.82 -3.92 -11.35
N GLU A 165 18.80 -3.41 -10.62
CA GLU A 165 19.80 -2.48 -11.16
C GLU A 165 20.70 -3.14 -12.22
N ASN A 166 21.10 -4.40 -12.03
CA ASN A 166 21.88 -5.17 -13.02
C ASN A 166 21.11 -5.41 -14.32
N TYR A 167 19.78 -5.56 -14.26
CA TYR A 167 18.96 -5.66 -15.47
C TYR A 167 18.82 -4.33 -16.21
N GLY A 168 18.99 -3.19 -15.51
CA GLY A 168 18.91 -1.84 -16.10
C GLY A 168 17.81 -0.96 -15.54
N PHE A 169 17.07 -1.39 -14.52
CA PHE A 169 16.18 -0.49 -13.79
C PHE A 169 16.98 0.61 -13.09
N ARG A 170 16.36 1.78 -12.98
CA ARG A 170 16.94 2.93 -12.27
C ARG A 170 15.94 3.46 -11.27
N ASN A 171 16.46 4.00 -10.17
CA ASN A 171 15.60 4.67 -9.21
C ASN A 171 14.87 5.85 -9.87
N TYR A 172 13.54 5.82 -9.80
CA TYR A 172 12.68 6.88 -10.33
C TYR A 172 12.38 7.93 -9.26
N PHE A 173 11.99 7.51 -8.06
CA PHE A 173 11.83 8.39 -6.88
C PHE A 173 11.95 7.58 -5.58
N ASN A 174 12.22 8.29 -4.48
CA ASN A 174 12.25 7.68 -3.16
C ASN A 174 10.91 7.91 -2.44
N GLN A 175 10.40 6.84 -1.83
CA GLN A 175 9.23 6.89 -0.96
C GLN A 175 9.68 6.56 0.46
N ASN A 176 9.46 7.49 1.39
CA ASN A 176 9.88 7.33 2.77
C ASN A 176 8.70 6.96 3.66
N THR A 177 8.91 5.94 4.50
CA THR A 177 8.00 5.62 5.61
C THR A 177 8.64 6.08 6.90
N TYR A 178 7.88 6.83 7.68
CA TYR A 178 8.37 7.34 8.97
C TYR A 178 7.78 6.54 10.12
N ILE A 179 8.61 6.27 11.13
CA ILE A 179 8.19 5.68 12.39
C ILE A 179 8.31 6.72 13.50
N TRP A 180 7.29 6.82 14.33
CA TRP A 180 7.29 7.66 15.50
C TRP A 180 6.79 6.89 16.72
N LYS A 181 7.49 7.04 17.85
CA LYS A 181 7.08 6.47 19.13
C LYS A 181 6.23 7.48 19.87
N ILE A 182 4.94 7.17 20.07
CA ILE A 182 3.95 8.08 20.64
C ILE A 182 4.34 8.56 22.05
N TYR A 183 5.07 7.74 22.82
CA TYR A 183 5.50 8.03 24.18
C TYR A 183 6.91 8.60 24.29
N ASP A 184 7.54 8.97 23.17
CA ASP A 184 8.83 9.63 23.20
C ASP A 184 8.64 11.12 23.51
N ASP A 185 9.27 11.62 24.58
CA ASP A 185 9.28 13.02 24.96
C ASP A 185 10.03 13.93 23.94
N ASP A 186 10.58 13.34 22.91
CA ASP A 186 11.34 13.99 21.83
C ASP A 186 10.48 14.74 20.80
N VAL A 187 9.21 15.01 21.09
CA VAL A 187 8.44 15.93 20.25
C VAL A 187 9.07 17.30 20.33
N ASN A 188 9.59 17.78 19.20
CA ASN A 188 10.26 19.08 19.08
C ASN A 188 9.46 20.17 19.83
N ALA A 189 10.13 20.91 20.73
CA ALA A 189 9.53 22.00 21.52
C ALA A 189 8.71 22.97 20.65
N MET A 190 9.13 23.20 19.41
CA MET A 190 8.39 24.02 18.43
C MET A 190 6.98 23.48 18.13
N VAL A 191 6.81 22.16 18.06
CA VAL A 191 5.49 21.53 17.85
C VAL A 191 4.59 21.78 19.06
N HIS A 192 5.13 21.62 20.26
CA HIS A 192 4.40 21.89 21.50
C HIS A 192 3.97 23.36 21.59
N ASP A 193 4.87 24.30 21.28
CA ASP A 193 4.57 25.74 21.34
C ASP A 193 3.54 26.17 20.31
N ARG A 194 3.60 25.60 19.11
CA ARG A 194 2.61 25.85 18.05
C ARG A 194 1.24 25.28 18.42
N ALA A 195 1.20 24.05 18.93
CA ALA A 195 -0.03 23.41 19.38
C ALA A 195 -0.66 24.20 20.54
N LYS A 196 0.12 24.62 21.53
CA LYS A 196 -0.35 25.41 22.67
C LYS A 196 -0.97 26.74 22.24
N ARG A 197 -0.34 27.45 21.30
CA ARG A 197 -0.89 28.68 20.72
C ARG A 197 -2.20 28.41 19.99
N LEU A 198 -2.25 27.35 19.19
CA LEU A 198 -3.43 26.98 18.43
C LEU A 198 -4.62 26.67 19.35
N PHE A 199 -4.42 25.84 20.38
CA PHE A 199 -5.47 25.50 21.35
C PHE A 199 -5.97 26.72 22.15
N SER A 200 -5.16 27.78 22.24
CA SER A 200 -5.55 29.06 22.90
C SER A 200 -6.24 30.04 21.94
N THR A 201 -6.26 29.74 20.63
CA THR A 201 -6.84 30.60 19.61
C THR A 201 -8.31 30.24 19.42
N PRO A 202 -9.24 31.20 19.63
CA PRO A 202 -10.67 30.95 19.44
C PRO A 202 -10.99 30.44 18.04
N GLY A 203 -11.98 29.56 17.94
CA GLY A 203 -12.48 28.99 16.69
C GLY A 203 -11.84 27.69 16.30
N TYR A 204 -10.63 27.34 16.78
CA TYR A 204 -10.06 26.01 16.50
C TYR A 204 -10.62 24.95 17.45
N GLY A 205 -11.00 23.82 16.87
CA GLY A 205 -11.48 22.63 17.59
C GLY A 205 -10.87 21.36 17.01
N PHE A 206 -10.73 20.35 17.87
CA PHE A 206 -10.25 19.01 17.47
C PHE A 206 -11.19 17.99 18.10
N ARG A 207 -11.57 16.99 17.34
CA ARG A 207 -12.34 15.86 17.87
C ARG A 207 -12.03 14.57 17.15
N GLN A 208 -12.28 13.48 17.83
CA GLN A 208 -12.29 12.15 17.24
C GLN A 208 -13.53 11.94 16.35
N ILE A 209 -13.44 10.98 15.43
CA ILE A 209 -14.57 10.58 14.59
C ILE A 209 -15.75 10.07 15.44
N ASP A 210 -16.96 10.51 15.10
CA ASP A 210 -18.18 10.02 15.72
C ASP A 210 -18.89 8.98 14.83
N MET A 211 -18.73 7.71 15.16
CA MET A 211 -19.30 6.61 14.39
C MET A 211 -20.84 6.57 14.41
N SER A 212 -21.49 7.32 15.29
CA SER A 212 -22.96 7.45 15.28
C SER A 212 -23.45 8.39 14.17
N ARG A 213 -22.54 9.25 13.65
CA ARG A 213 -22.81 10.24 12.59
C ARG A 213 -21.97 9.99 11.34
N ILE A 214 -21.85 8.71 10.95
CA ILE A 214 -20.93 8.28 9.89
C ILE A 214 -21.14 9.01 8.55
N GLU A 215 -22.35 9.39 8.21
CA GLU A 215 -22.67 10.16 6.99
C GLU A 215 -22.06 11.57 7.04
N GLU A 216 -22.18 12.24 8.18
CA GLU A 216 -21.58 13.56 8.41
C GLU A 216 -20.05 13.47 8.40
N GLU A 217 -19.48 12.43 9.01
CA GLU A 217 -18.03 12.23 9.01
C GLU A 217 -17.47 11.91 7.62
N ALA A 218 -18.21 11.15 6.82
CA ALA A 218 -17.85 10.91 5.42
C ALA A 218 -17.87 12.21 4.60
N GLU A 219 -18.85 13.09 4.84
CA GLU A 219 -18.91 14.40 4.19
C GLU A 219 -17.79 15.32 4.65
N ASN A 220 -17.48 15.37 5.95
CA ASN A 220 -16.35 16.12 6.49
C ASN A 220 -15.02 15.66 5.84
N PHE A 221 -14.83 14.35 5.74
CA PHE A 221 -13.67 13.78 5.05
C PHE A 221 -13.61 14.23 3.59
N ARG A 222 -14.71 14.11 2.84
CA ARG A 222 -14.80 14.51 1.43
C ARG A 222 -14.47 15.98 1.21
N ILE A 223 -15.04 16.87 2.04
CA ILE A 223 -14.81 18.32 1.95
C ILE A 223 -13.31 18.63 2.08
N ILE A 224 -12.68 18.09 3.13
CA ILE A 224 -11.25 18.34 3.38
C ILE A 224 -10.40 17.70 2.28
N TYR A 225 -10.71 16.45 1.89
CA TYR A 225 -10.00 15.74 0.83
C TYR A 225 -10.00 16.55 -0.47
N ASN A 226 -11.16 17.01 -0.90
CA ASN A 226 -11.27 17.79 -2.13
C ASN A 226 -10.54 19.12 -2.05
N LYS A 227 -10.52 19.79 -0.89
CA LYS A 227 -9.73 21.01 -0.70
C LYS A 227 -8.23 20.75 -0.70
N ALA A 228 -7.79 19.70 -0.01
CA ALA A 228 -6.38 19.42 0.22
C ALA A 228 -5.69 18.73 -0.97
N TRP A 229 -6.39 17.83 -1.69
CA TRP A 229 -5.79 16.90 -2.62
C TRP A 229 -6.20 17.10 -4.08
N SER A 230 -7.37 17.68 -4.36
CA SER A 230 -7.83 17.87 -5.75
C SER A 230 -6.99 18.84 -6.58
N LEU A 231 -6.08 19.57 -5.95
CA LEU A 231 -5.13 20.47 -6.63
C LEU A 231 -3.91 19.72 -7.20
N PHE A 232 -3.70 18.46 -6.83
CA PHE A 232 -2.61 17.67 -7.37
C PHE A 232 -3.00 17.04 -8.70
N SER A 233 -2.05 17.05 -9.63
CA SER A 233 -2.24 16.44 -10.96
C SER A 233 -2.61 14.97 -10.82
N GLY A 234 -3.66 14.54 -11.54
CA GLY A 234 -4.15 13.17 -11.54
C GLY A 234 -5.09 12.79 -10.37
N VAL A 235 -5.37 13.70 -9.44
CA VAL A 235 -6.35 13.48 -8.37
C VAL A 235 -7.70 14.03 -8.80
N LYS A 236 -8.71 13.15 -8.88
CA LYS A 236 -10.11 13.56 -9.17
C LYS A 236 -10.80 13.94 -7.85
N PRO A 237 -11.68 14.97 -7.88
CA PRO A 237 -12.53 15.26 -6.72
C PRO A 237 -13.38 14.03 -6.34
N MET A 238 -13.44 13.75 -5.06
CA MET A 238 -14.21 12.65 -4.48
C MET A 238 -15.70 13.04 -4.40
N THR A 239 -16.58 12.13 -4.80
CA THR A 239 -18.02 12.27 -4.60
C THR A 239 -18.46 11.84 -3.20
N GLN A 240 -19.66 12.22 -2.79
CA GLN A 240 -20.21 11.80 -1.50
C GLN A 240 -20.42 10.28 -1.44
N GLU A 241 -20.84 9.66 -2.53
CA GLU A 241 -21.01 8.21 -2.62
C GLU A 241 -19.69 7.47 -2.45
N GLU A 242 -18.61 7.95 -3.07
CA GLU A 242 -17.26 7.39 -2.90
C GLU A 242 -16.77 7.52 -1.45
N ALA A 243 -16.96 8.67 -0.81
CA ALA A 243 -16.59 8.88 0.59
C ALA A 243 -17.35 7.92 1.52
N MET A 244 -18.66 7.76 1.33
CA MET A 244 -19.48 6.81 2.08
C MET A 244 -19.02 5.38 1.87
N LYS A 245 -18.75 4.97 0.63
CA LYS A 245 -18.24 3.62 0.31
C LYS A 245 -16.90 3.33 0.99
N ILE A 246 -15.99 4.31 1.04
CA ILE A 246 -14.73 4.21 1.77
C ILE A 246 -14.99 3.98 3.26
N MET A 247 -15.83 4.81 3.88
CA MET A 247 -16.16 4.70 5.31
C MET A 247 -16.80 3.36 5.65
N GLU A 248 -17.74 2.88 4.85
CA GLU A 248 -18.39 1.57 5.04
C GLU A 248 -17.38 0.42 4.89
N THR A 249 -16.49 0.50 3.93
CA THR A 249 -15.46 -0.51 3.69
C THR A 249 -14.47 -0.57 4.86
N MET A 250 -14.12 0.58 5.42
CA MET A 250 -13.17 0.69 6.53
C MET A 250 -13.81 0.41 7.90
N LYS A 251 -15.13 0.51 8.03
CA LYS A 251 -15.86 0.37 9.31
C LYS A 251 -15.42 -0.81 10.19
N PRO A 252 -15.11 -2.02 9.66
CA PRO A 252 -14.65 -3.14 10.48
C PRO A 252 -13.32 -2.89 11.19
N ILE A 253 -12.44 -2.08 10.59
CA ILE A 253 -11.08 -1.80 11.09
C ILE A 253 -10.94 -0.44 11.74
N ILE A 254 -11.93 0.45 11.59
CA ILE A 254 -11.93 1.77 12.25
C ILE A 254 -11.83 1.60 13.77
N ASP A 255 -10.87 2.30 14.36
CA ASP A 255 -10.81 2.59 15.78
C ASP A 255 -11.05 4.10 15.95
N PRO A 256 -12.19 4.51 16.57
CA PRO A 256 -12.51 5.93 16.70
C PRO A 256 -11.49 6.73 17.53
N GLU A 257 -10.74 6.05 18.39
CA GLU A 257 -9.74 6.71 19.24
C GLU A 257 -8.53 7.26 18.44
N ILE A 258 -8.34 6.82 17.19
CA ILE A 258 -7.17 7.16 16.36
C ILE A 258 -7.52 7.82 15.02
N ILE A 259 -8.74 8.32 14.86
CA ILE A 259 -9.15 9.12 13.71
C ILE A 259 -9.59 10.49 14.20
N PHE A 260 -8.97 11.54 13.67
CA PHE A 260 -9.14 12.90 14.16
C PHE A 260 -9.53 13.87 13.05
N PHE A 261 -10.40 14.81 13.43
CA PHE A 261 -10.74 15.96 12.60
C PHE A 261 -10.36 17.27 13.32
N ALA A 262 -9.88 18.23 12.55
CA ALA A 262 -9.67 19.60 12.97
C ALA A 262 -10.76 20.50 12.37
N TYR A 263 -11.22 21.46 13.16
CA TYR A 263 -12.27 22.42 12.80
C TYR A 263 -11.82 23.85 13.05
N PHE A 264 -12.38 24.76 12.28
CA PHE A 264 -12.30 26.21 12.55
C PHE A 264 -13.69 26.83 12.38
N ASN A 265 -14.25 27.40 13.47
CA ASN A 265 -15.62 27.91 13.54
C ASN A 265 -16.64 26.85 13.06
N ASP A 266 -16.50 25.61 13.54
CA ASP A 266 -17.32 24.43 13.21
C ASP A 266 -17.17 23.91 11.75
N GLU A 267 -16.39 24.56 10.91
CA GLU A 267 -16.05 24.09 9.57
C GLU A 267 -14.90 23.07 9.61
N PRO A 268 -15.01 21.90 8.92
CA PRO A 268 -13.93 20.92 8.89
C PRO A 268 -12.77 21.42 8.02
N ILE A 269 -11.57 21.46 8.61
CA ILE A 269 -10.36 22.01 7.99
C ILE A 269 -9.21 21.02 7.85
N GLY A 270 -9.26 19.92 8.56
CA GLY A 270 -8.20 18.91 8.51
C GLY A 270 -8.66 17.56 9.05
N PHE A 271 -7.99 16.52 8.61
CA PHE A 271 -8.16 15.17 9.15
C PHE A 271 -6.82 14.46 9.27
N PHE A 272 -6.76 13.51 10.20
CA PHE A 272 -5.74 12.48 10.25
C PHE A 272 -6.40 11.13 10.46
N ILE A 273 -6.35 10.29 9.43
CA ILE A 273 -6.96 8.98 9.43
C ILE A 273 -5.88 7.93 9.66
N MET A 274 -6.00 7.24 10.76
CA MET A 274 -5.12 6.15 11.14
C MET A 274 -5.93 4.88 11.40
N VAL A 275 -5.29 3.74 11.26
CA VAL A 275 -5.86 2.44 11.59
C VAL A 275 -4.86 1.62 12.38
N PRO A 276 -5.32 0.63 13.17
CA PRO A 276 -4.41 -0.36 13.74
C PRO A 276 -3.65 -1.08 12.63
N ASP A 277 -2.33 -1.29 12.81
CA ASP A 277 -1.56 -2.04 11.82
C ASP A 277 -2.03 -3.50 11.78
N LEU A 278 -2.65 -3.86 10.65
CA LEU A 278 -3.22 -5.18 10.43
C LEU A 278 -2.15 -6.28 10.37
N ASN A 279 -0.91 -5.96 9.97
CA ASN A 279 0.16 -6.94 9.88
C ASN A 279 0.50 -7.58 11.24
N ARG A 280 0.27 -6.87 12.34
CA ARG A 280 0.42 -7.42 13.71
C ARG A 280 -0.55 -8.56 13.99
N ILE A 281 -1.65 -8.60 13.28
CA ILE A 281 -2.73 -9.59 13.43
C ILE A 281 -2.64 -10.66 12.35
N ILE A 282 -2.62 -10.24 11.07
CA ILE A 282 -2.69 -11.16 9.94
C ILE A 282 -1.42 -11.98 9.72
N GLY A 283 -0.28 -11.55 10.23
CA GLY A 283 0.98 -12.29 10.13
C GLY A 283 0.89 -13.74 10.61
N LYS A 284 -0.05 -14.02 11.51
CA LYS A 284 -0.35 -15.39 12.03
C LYS A 284 -1.19 -16.24 11.07
N PHE A 285 -1.75 -15.64 10.01
CA PHE A 285 -2.69 -16.33 9.11
C PHE A 285 -2.00 -17.01 7.93
N ASN A 286 -0.74 -16.69 7.69
CA ASN A 286 0.08 -17.28 6.62
C ASN A 286 -0.64 -17.25 5.24
N GLY A 287 -1.20 -16.12 4.88
CA GLY A 287 -1.94 -15.88 3.64
C GLY A 287 -3.41 -16.33 3.64
N LYS A 288 -3.85 -17.11 4.62
CA LYS A 288 -5.23 -17.60 4.70
C LYS A 288 -6.16 -16.51 5.24
N PHE A 289 -7.34 -16.36 4.63
CA PHE A 289 -8.36 -15.42 5.11
C PHE A 289 -9.79 -15.97 4.95
N GLY A 290 -10.05 -17.11 5.56
CA GLY A 290 -11.38 -17.72 5.65
C GLY A 290 -12.21 -17.13 6.80
N LEU A 291 -13.38 -17.73 7.05
CA LEU A 291 -14.31 -17.26 8.09
C LEU A 291 -13.67 -17.23 9.49
N ILE A 292 -12.90 -18.24 9.83
CA ILE A 292 -12.24 -18.33 11.15
C ILE A 292 -11.23 -17.18 11.31
N GLN A 293 -10.42 -16.89 10.28
CA GLN A 293 -9.45 -15.81 10.31
C GLN A 293 -10.13 -14.43 10.40
N LYS A 294 -11.26 -14.25 9.72
CA LYS A 294 -12.06 -13.01 9.81
C LYS A 294 -12.59 -12.78 11.21
N LEU A 295 -13.18 -13.81 11.83
CA LEU A 295 -13.68 -13.72 13.20
C LEU A 295 -12.54 -13.46 14.19
N ARG A 296 -11.40 -14.13 14.02
CA ARG A 296 -10.21 -13.90 14.84
C ARG A 296 -9.66 -12.51 14.68
N MET A 297 -9.60 -11.99 13.45
CA MET A 297 -9.14 -10.61 13.18
C MET A 297 -10.04 -9.60 13.89
N LEU A 298 -11.36 -9.73 13.78
CA LEU A 298 -12.32 -8.87 14.48
C LEU A 298 -12.16 -8.93 16.00
N TRP A 299 -11.97 -10.12 16.55
CA TRP A 299 -11.71 -10.32 17.98
C TRP A 299 -10.40 -9.66 18.41
N ASP A 300 -9.32 -9.90 17.66
CA ASP A 300 -8.00 -9.33 17.95
C ASP A 300 -8.02 -7.78 17.82
N LEU A 301 -8.79 -7.22 16.88
CA LEU A 301 -8.96 -5.76 16.71
C LEU A 301 -9.83 -5.13 17.81
N LYS A 302 -11.05 -5.65 17.99
CA LYS A 302 -12.09 -4.97 18.79
C LYS A 302 -12.06 -5.31 20.26
N VAL A 303 -11.65 -6.53 20.61
CA VAL A 303 -11.68 -7.03 22.00
C VAL A 303 -10.29 -7.03 22.62
N ARG A 304 -9.30 -7.58 21.93
CA ARG A 304 -7.94 -7.68 22.49
C ARG A 304 -7.09 -6.44 22.24
N LYS A 305 -7.49 -5.56 21.29
CA LYS A 305 -6.67 -4.45 20.81
C LYS A 305 -5.21 -4.90 20.57
N ALA A 306 -5.06 -5.97 19.79
CA ALA A 306 -3.81 -6.73 19.69
C ALA A 306 -2.73 -6.07 18.83
N SER A 307 -3.03 -4.96 18.16
CA SER A 307 -2.03 -4.15 17.47
C SER A 307 -1.45 -3.12 18.43
N ASP A 308 -0.13 -3.15 18.59
CA ASP A 308 0.67 -2.17 19.33
C ASP A 308 1.24 -1.07 18.42
N ARG A 309 0.76 -1.02 17.17
CA ARG A 309 1.23 -0.11 16.13
C ARG A 309 0.04 0.47 15.36
N ILE A 310 0.15 1.74 15.04
CA ILE A 310 -0.86 2.48 14.27
C ILE A 310 -0.25 2.81 12.90
N PHE A 311 -1.05 2.72 11.86
CA PHE A 311 -0.71 3.12 10.50
C PHE A 311 -1.48 4.40 10.13
N GLY A 312 -0.76 5.49 9.86
CA GLY A 312 -1.33 6.71 9.28
C GLY A 312 -1.55 6.51 7.79
N ILE A 313 -2.80 6.39 7.37
CA ILE A 313 -3.17 6.16 5.97
C ILE A 313 -3.12 7.47 5.20
N ILE A 314 -3.76 8.50 5.72
CA ILE A 314 -3.90 9.78 5.04
C ILE A 314 -4.02 10.92 6.04
N PHE A 315 -3.37 12.02 5.71
CA PHE A 315 -3.38 13.27 6.45
C PHE A 315 -3.68 14.40 5.46
N GLY A 316 -4.58 15.30 5.82
CA GLY A 316 -4.94 16.43 4.96
C GLY A 316 -5.35 17.64 5.76
N ILE A 317 -4.93 18.83 5.29
CA ILE A 317 -5.34 20.12 5.82
C ILE A 317 -5.71 21.00 4.63
N ALA A 318 -6.83 21.70 4.74
CA ALA A 318 -7.26 22.67 3.73
C ALA A 318 -6.17 23.75 3.52
N PRO A 319 -5.83 24.09 2.27
CA PRO A 319 -4.68 24.94 1.94
C PRO A 319 -4.66 26.30 2.66
N GLU A 320 -5.83 26.88 2.89
CA GLU A 320 -5.99 28.17 3.61
C GLU A 320 -5.55 28.11 5.08
N PHE A 321 -5.30 26.89 5.62
CA PHE A 321 -4.84 26.67 7.00
C PHE A 321 -3.40 26.16 7.08
N HIS A 322 -2.70 26.02 5.94
CA HIS A 322 -1.30 25.66 5.93
C HIS A 322 -0.44 26.69 6.68
N GLY A 323 0.55 26.24 7.42
CA GLY A 323 1.47 27.08 8.18
C GLY A 323 0.87 27.74 9.43
N LYS A 324 -0.42 27.51 9.74
CA LYS A 324 -1.09 28.04 10.95
C LYS A 324 -0.91 27.17 12.19
N GLY A 325 -0.21 26.03 12.07
CA GLY A 325 0.09 25.13 13.18
C GLY A 325 -0.96 24.07 13.43
N VAL A 326 -1.92 23.89 12.51
CA VAL A 326 -2.97 22.85 12.60
C VAL A 326 -2.34 21.46 12.67
N GLU A 327 -1.26 21.19 11.91
CA GLU A 327 -0.46 19.96 11.95
C GLU A 327 0.05 19.68 13.37
N SER A 328 0.62 20.71 14.01
CA SER A 328 1.13 20.60 15.38
C SER A 328 0.00 20.36 16.39
N GLY A 329 -1.15 20.99 16.17
CA GLY A 329 -2.35 20.77 16.97
C GLY A 329 -2.85 19.34 16.89
N MET A 330 -2.95 18.78 15.68
CA MET A 330 -3.36 17.41 15.46
C MET A 330 -2.38 16.41 16.07
N MET A 331 -1.07 16.62 15.86
CA MET A 331 -0.03 15.77 16.46
C MET A 331 -0.10 15.78 17.98
N ARG A 332 -0.35 16.94 18.61
CA ARG A 332 -0.48 17.05 20.07
C ARG A 332 -1.79 16.48 20.61
N PHE A 333 -2.85 16.49 19.80
CA PHE A 333 -4.15 15.92 20.18
C PHE A 333 -4.12 14.39 20.25
N ILE A 334 -3.20 13.75 19.52
CA ILE A 334 -2.97 12.29 19.52
C ILE A 334 -2.25 11.84 20.80
N LEU A 335 -1.42 12.70 21.39
CA LEU A 335 -0.65 12.42 22.60
C LEU A 335 -1.49 12.60 23.87
#